data_aace89956bf6fba6b66387a0a39cc6fa
#
_entry.id   aace89956bf6fba6b66387a0a39cc6fa
#
_cell.length_a   1.000
_cell.length_b   1.000
_cell.length_c   1.000
_cell.angle_alpha   90.00
_cell.angle_beta   90.00
_cell.angle_gamma   90.00
#
_symmetry.space_group_name_H-M   'P 1'
#
loop_
_entity.id
_entity.type
_entity.pdbx_description
1 polymer ?
#
loop_
_entity_poly.entity_id
_entity_poly.type
_entity_poly.pdbx_seq_one_letter_code
_entity_poly.pdbx_strand_id
1 'polypeptide(L)'
;MMDALEQARREIDTVDAQLAALFERRMKAVLSVAEYKKAHGLPIFDAAREKVVLDKAEARIGDPALRPYYRDHVQNMMDVAKQYEAEVLGRNRAAYQGVEGAFAHIALKALFPHAEAISYPTWDEVFDAVERGDAAHGVVPFENSHAGDVSAVLDLSLIHI
;
A
#
# COMPACT_ATOMS: atom_id res chain seq x y z
N MET A 1 -46.03 -3.46 5.24
CA MET A 1 -44.98 -3.59 6.26
C MET A 1 -43.67 -3.84 5.54
N MET A 2 -42.70 -2.98 5.72
CA MET A 2 -41.34 -3.24 5.18
C MET A 2 -40.77 -4.48 5.88
N ASP A 3 -40.17 -5.39 5.10
CA ASP A 3 -39.43 -6.53 5.63
C ASP A 3 -38.24 -6.04 6.47
N ALA A 4 -37.96 -6.69 7.60
CA ALA A 4 -36.83 -6.36 8.48
C ALA A 4 -35.47 -6.36 7.72
N LEU A 5 -35.34 -7.24 6.73
CA LEU A 5 -34.17 -7.28 5.83
C LEU A 5 -34.04 -6.00 5.00
N GLU A 6 -35.14 -5.52 4.47
CA GLU A 6 -35.12 -4.30 3.64
C GLU A 6 -34.84 -3.05 4.47
N GLN A 7 -35.31 -3.02 5.70
CA GLN A 7 -34.97 -1.95 6.66
C GLN A 7 -33.48 -1.96 7.01
N ALA A 8 -32.90 -3.14 7.29
CA ALA A 8 -31.47 -3.27 7.59
C ALA A 8 -30.58 -2.85 6.40
N ARG A 9 -30.98 -3.21 5.17
CA ARG A 9 -30.26 -2.79 3.95
C ARG A 9 -30.28 -1.28 3.76
N ARG A 10 -31.40 -0.63 3.97
CA ARG A 10 -31.50 0.85 3.89
C ARG A 10 -30.63 1.56 4.93
N GLU A 11 -30.54 0.99 6.12
CA GLU A 11 -29.66 1.53 7.15
C GLU A 11 -28.18 1.41 6.71
N ILE A 12 -27.79 0.25 6.16
CA ILE A 12 -26.45 0.06 5.59
C ILE A 12 -26.18 1.08 4.48
N ASP A 13 -27.08 1.23 3.51
CA ASP A 13 -26.92 2.19 2.42
C ASP A 13 -26.74 3.64 2.93
N THR A 14 -27.48 4.00 3.99
CA THR A 14 -27.38 5.31 4.63
C THR A 14 -26.01 5.52 5.28
N VAL A 15 -25.51 4.50 5.99
CA VAL A 15 -24.20 4.51 6.63
C VAL A 15 -23.09 4.56 5.58
N ASP A 16 -23.20 3.78 4.50
CA ASP A 16 -22.23 3.74 3.41
C ASP A 16 -22.11 5.10 2.72
N ALA A 17 -23.21 5.81 2.52
CA ALA A 17 -23.17 7.17 1.98
C ALA A 17 -22.41 8.14 2.89
N GLN A 18 -22.55 8.01 4.21
CA GLN A 18 -21.78 8.80 5.17
C GLN A 18 -20.29 8.41 5.18
N LEU A 19 -20.00 7.13 5.11
CA LEU A 19 -18.63 6.62 5.02
C LEU A 19 -17.92 7.14 3.77
N ALA A 20 -18.60 7.17 2.61
CA ALA A 20 -18.03 7.71 1.37
C ALA A 20 -17.64 9.18 1.54
N ALA A 21 -18.49 10.01 2.12
CA ALA A 21 -18.19 11.43 2.35
C ALA A 21 -17.03 11.62 3.36
N LEU A 22 -16.97 10.79 4.41
CA LEU A 22 -15.88 10.81 5.39
C LEU A 22 -14.56 10.30 4.78
N PHE A 23 -14.62 9.31 3.90
CA PHE A 23 -13.47 8.83 3.17
C PHE A 23 -12.87 9.93 2.27
N GLU A 24 -13.68 10.61 1.46
CA GLU A 24 -13.21 11.74 0.66
C GLU A 24 -12.56 12.84 1.50
N ARG A 25 -13.19 13.19 2.63
CA ARG A 25 -12.65 14.19 3.56
C ARG A 25 -11.30 13.74 4.13
N ARG A 26 -11.17 12.45 4.47
CA ARG A 26 -9.93 11.87 4.95
C ARG A 26 -8.84 11.90 3.88
N MET A 27 -9.17 11.55 2.63
CA MET A 27 -8.21 11.55 1.52
C MET A 27 -7.72 12.96 1.18
N LYS A 28 -8.55 13.99 1.30
CA LYS A 28 -8.10 15.39 1.19
C LYS A 28 -7.06 15.76 2.26
N ALA A 29 -7.27 15.29 3.50
CA ALA A 29 -6.28 15.50 4.57
C ALA A 29 -4.98 14.72 4.32
N VAL A 30 -5.06 13.50 3.73
CA VAL A 30 -3.89 12.72 3.31
C VAL A 30 -3.05 13.49 2.29
N LEU A 31 -3.69 14.12 1.29
CA LEU A 31 -2.98 14.95 0.31
C LEU A 31 -2.21 16.11 0.97
N SER A 32 -2.82 16.81 1.92
CA SER A 32 -2.11 17.88 2.64
C SER A 32 -0.90 17.36 3.43
N VAL A 33 -0.99 16.15 3.98
CA VAL A 33 0.16 15.48 4.63
C VAL A 33 1.22 15.10 3.61
N ALA A 34 0.81 14.57 2.44
CA ALA A 34 1.70 14.18 1.36
C ALA A 34 2.50 15.39 0.83
N GLU A 35 1.84 16.52 0.60
CA GLU A 35 2.48 17.78 0.18
C GLU A 35 3.50 18.26 1.21
N TYR A 36 3.14 18.21 2.49
CA TYR A 36 4.04 18.58 3.58
C TYR A 36 5.28 17.67 3.61
N LYS A 37 5.09 16.35 3.54
CA LYS A 37 6.18 15.37 3.50
C LYS A 37 7.11 15.60 2.30
N LYS A 38 6.52 15.86 1.12
CA LYS A 38 7.28 16.17 -0.09
C LYS A 38 8.16 17.42 0.08
N ALA A 39 7.60 18.50 0.62
CA ALA A 39 8.30 19.76 0.82
C ALA A 39 9.45 19.63 1.85
N HIS A 40 9.36 18.68 2.79
CA HIS A 40 10.35 18.50 3.87
C HIS A 40 11.21 17.23 3.69
N GLY A 41 11.12 16.52 2.58
CA GLY A 41 11.89 15.30 2.32
C GLY A 41 11.57 14.13 3.29
N LEU A 42 10.37 14.10 3.87
CA LEU A 42 9.98 13.07 4.83
C LEU A 42 9.49 11.79 4.13
N PRO A 43 9.71 10.61 4.74
CA PRO A 43 9.23 9.34 4.19
C PRO A 43 7.70 9.26 4.23
N ILE A 44 7.12 8.51 3.28
CA ILE A 44 5.68 8.22 3.27
C ILE A 44 5.32 7.36 4.50
N PHE A 45 6.09 6.32 4.74
CA PHE A 45 5.87 5.38 5.84
C PHE A 45 6.39 5.94 7.17
N ASP A 46 5.56 5.85 8.20
CA ASP A 46 5.87 6.20 9.60
C ASP A 46 5.24 5.15 10.52
N ALA A 47 6.02 4.14 10.87
CA ALA A 47 5.59 3.00 11.70
C ALA A 47 5.08 3.44 13.09
N ALA A 48 5.72 4.44 13.69
CA ALA A 48 5.31 4.94 15.01
C ALA A 48 3.93 5.61 14.93
N ARG A 49 3.70 6.38 13.88
CA ARG A 49 2.41 7.02 13.64
C ARG A 49 1.31 6.00 13.32
N GLU A 50 1.59 4.98 12.51
CA GLU A 50 0.63 3.93 12.19
C GLU A 50 0.16 3.19 13.45
N LYS A 51 1.09 2.81 14.32
CA LYS A 51 0.77 2.18 15.61
C LYS A 51 -0.18 3.05 16.43
N VAL A 52 0.12 4.34 16.58
CA VAL A 52 -0.74 5.29 17.31
C VAL A 52 -2.14 5.40 16.70
N VAL A 53 -2.25 5.36 15.38
CA VAL A 53 -3.55 5.42 14.69
C VAL A 53 -4.37 4.18 14.98
N LEU A 54 -3.77 2.98 14.92
CA LEU A 54 -4.44 1.71 15.20
C LEU A 54 -4.89 1.60 16.66
N ASP A 55 -4.03 1.96 17.60
CA ASP A 55 -4.35 1.93 19.03
C ASP A 55 -5.53 2.86 19.35
N LYS A 56 -5.55 4.06 18.75
CA LYS A 56 -6.68 4.98 18.87
C LYS A 56 -7.95 4.50 18.18
N ALA A 57 -7.82 3.77 17.08
CA ALA A 57 -8.96 3.20 16.37
C ALA A 57 -9.70 2.18 17.24
N GLU A 58 -8.99 1.23 17.82
CA GLU A 58 -9.57 0.25 18.72
C GLU A 58 -10.27 0.89 19.93
N ALA A 59 -9.66 1.91 20.52
CA ALA A 59 -10.22 2.60 21.67
C ALA A 59 -11.53 3.34 21.38
N ARG A 60 -11.84 3.65 20.11
CA ARG A 60 -13.08 4.32 19.70
C ARG A 60 -14.28 3.38 19.59
N ILE A 61 -14.03 2.06 19.46
CA ILE A 61 -15.09 1.06 19.32
C ILE A 61 -15.58 0.62 20.68
N GLY A 62 -16.86 0.88 20.96
CA GLY A 62 -17.51 0.52 22.23
C GLY A 62 -17.67 -0.97 22.40
N ASP A 63 -18.09 -1.70 21.34
CA ASP A 63 -18.23 -3.15 21.36
C ASP A 63 -16.87 -3.85 21.21
N PRO A 64 -16.38 -4.55 22.24
CA PRO A 64 -15.10 -5.25 22.18
C PRO A 64 -15.00 -6.29 21.05
N ALA A 65 -16.12 -6.91 20.66
CA ALA A 65 -16.17 -7.93 19.61
C ALA A 65 -15.86 -7.34 18.22
N LEU A 66 -16.14 -6.05 18.00
CA LEU A 66 -15.91 -5.37 16.72
C LEU A 66 -14.50 -4.73 16.63
N ARG A 67 -13.76 -4.62 17.71
CA ARG A 67 -12.45 -3.95 17.73
C ARG A 67 -11.44 -4.53 16.75
N PRO A 68 -11.21 -5.87 16.67
CA PRO A 68 -10.25 -6.43 15.73
C PRO A 68 -10.65 -6.15 14.28
N TYR A 69 -11.92 -6.28 13.93
CA TYR A 69 -12.42 -5.99 12.56
C TYR A 69 -12.25 -4.51 12.19
N TYR A 70 -12.48 -3.61 13.15
CA TYR A 70 -12.27 -2.18 12.89
C TYR A 70 -10.79 -1.83 12.78
N ARG A 71 -9.91 -2.51 13.52
CA ARG A 71 -8.45 -2.40 13.38
C ARG A 71 -8.01 -2.74 11.96
N ASP A 72 -8.47 -3.89 11.44
CA ASP A 72 -8.17 -4.36 10.08
C ASP A 72 -8.71 -3.39 9.02
N HIS A 73 -9.94 -2.89 9.22
CA HIS A 73 -10.52 -1.86 8.36
C HIS A 73 -9.66 -0.59 8.32
N VAL A 74 -9.19 -0.11 9.48
CA VAL A 74 -8.34 1.09 9.56
C VAL A 74 -6.96 0.83 8.96
N GLN A 75 -6.39 -0.38 9.11
CA GLN A 75 -5.14 -0.76 8.44
C GLN A 75 -5.30 -0.68 6.92
N ASN A 76 -6.33 -1.32 6.36
CA ASN A 76 -6.64 -1.25 4.94
C ASN A 76 -6.80 0.20 4.44
N MET A 77 -7.50 1.02 5.20
CA MET A 77 -7.69 2.43 4.87
C MET A 77 -6.37 3.23 4.87
N MET A 78 -5.42 2.88 5.73
CA MET A 78 -4.07 3.47 5.72
C MET A 78 -3.27 3.00 4.51
N ASP A 79 -3.39 1.72 4.13
CA ASP A 79 -2.67 1.17 2.98
C ASP A 79 -3.16 1.78 1.66
N VAL A 80 -4.48 1.95 1.49
CA VAL A 80 -5.07 2.71 0.37
C VAL A 80 -4.58 4.16 0.36
N ALA A 81 -4.49 4.80 1.53
CA ALA A 81 -4.01 6.17 1.62
C ALA A 81 -2.53 6.30 1.23
N LYS A 82 -1.66 5.35 1.62
CA LYS A 82 -0.26 5.31 1.20
C LYS A 82 -0.10 5.13 -0.30
N GLN A 83 -0.90 4.25 -0.91
CA GLN A 83 -0.91 4.07 -2.37
C GLN A 83 -1.27 5.37 -3.09
N TYR A 84 -2.35 6.02 -2.66
CA TYR A 84 -2.79 7.30 -3.24
C TYR A 84 -1.76 8.43 -3.02
N GLU A 85 -1.16 8.50 -1.82
CA GLU A 85 -0.08 9.44 -1.51
C GLU A 85 1.13 9.23 -2.44
N ALA A 86 1.55 7.98 -2.64
CA ALA A 86 2.65 7.62 -3.53
C ALA A 86 2.36 8.00 -5.00
N GLU A 87 1.14 7.77 -5.46
CA GLU A 87 0.69 8.13 -6.80
C GLU A 87 0.74 9.66 -7.01
N VAL A 88 0.14 10.43 -6.10
CA VAL A 88 0.09 11.90 -6.18
C VAL A 88 1.49 12.53 -6.08
N LEU A 89 2.38 11.94 -5.28
CA LEU A 89 3.77 12.40 -5.17
C LEU A 89 4.63 12.01 -6.39
N GLY A 90 4.10 11.24 -7.34
CA GLY A 90 4.85 10.68 -8.46
C GLY A 90 5.87 9.62 -8.03
N ARG A 91 5.66 9.00 -6.85
CA ARG A 91 6.49 7.94 -6.27
C ARG A 91 5.88 6.55 -6.43
N ASN A 92 4.77 6.43 -7.16
CA ASN A 92 4.12 5.14 -7.41
C ASN A 92 4.81 4.38 -8.56
N ARG A 93 6.10 4.11 -8.37
CA ARG A 93 6.95 3.36 -9.30
C ARG A 93 7.33 2.04 -8.67
N ALA A 94 7.29 0.98 -9.47
CA ALA A 94 7.78 -0.32 -9.08
C ALA A 94 8.85 -0.79 -10.08
N ALA A 95 10.02 -1.11 -9.55
CA ALA A 95 11.16 -1.57 -10.32
C ALA A 95 11.10 -3.09 -10.53
N TYR A 96 11.50 -3.57 -11.70
CA TYR A 96 11.67 -4.98 -11.99
C TYR A 96 12.84 -5.21 -12.94
N GLN A 97 13.43 -6.40 -12.88
CA GLN A 97 14.49 -6.78 -13.80
C GLN A 97 13.89 -7.46 -15.03
N GLY A 98 14.36 -7.09 -16.22
CA GLY A 98 14.04 -7.72 -17.49
C GLY A 98 13.14 -6.86 -18.37
N VAL A 99 12.43 -7.54 -19.29
CA VAL A 99 11.61 -6.88 -20.32
C VAL A 99 10.14 -6.93 -19.99
N GLU A 100 9.37 -6.06 -20.64
CA GLU A 100 7.91 -6.08 -20.54
C GLU A 100 7.35 -7.47 -20.96
N GLY A 101 6.40 -7.99 -20.19
CA GLY A 101 5.83 -9.32 -20.37
C GLY A 101 6.63 -10.46 -19.72
N ALA A 102 7.82 -10.20 -19.17
CA ALA A 102 8.54 -11.20 -18.36
C ALA A 102 7.81 -11.50 -17.05
N PHE A 103 8.16 -12.62 -16.40
CA PHE A 103 7.51 -13.05 -15.14
C PHE A 103 7.53 -11.98 -14.06
N ALA A 104 8.66 -11.27 -13.89
CA ALA A 104 8.78 -10.18 -12.92
C ALA A 104 7.83 -9.02 -13.25
N HIS A 105 7.65 -8.67 -14.53
CA HIS A 105 6.68 -7.65 -14.95
C HIS A 105 5.24 -8.08 -14.68
N ILE A 106 4.88 -9.34 -14.99
CA ILE A 106 3.54 -9.88 -14.73
C ILE A 106 3.25 -9.88 -13.21
N ALA A 107 4.21 -10.35 -12.41
CA ALA A 107 4.10 -10.34 -10.95
C ALA A 107 3.95 -8.91 -10.41
N LEU A 108 4.75 -7.97 -10.92
CA LEU A 108 4.65 -6.55 -10.56
C LEU A 108 3.24 -6.00 -10.81
N LYS A 109 2.68 -6.24 -12.00
CA LYS A 109 1.34 -5.76 -12.34
C LYS A 109 0.24 -6.40 -11.49
N ALA A 110 0.43 -7.64 -11.05
CA ALA A 110 -0.51 -8.32 -10.15
C ALA A 110 -0.43 -7.76 -8.72
N LEU A 111 0.78 -7.48 -8.22
CA LEU A 111 1.01 -6.98 -6.86
C LEU A 111 0.75 -5.47 -6.73
N PHE A 112 1.11 -4.71 -7.77
CA PHE A 112 1.05 -3.24 -7.81
C PHE A 112 0.32 -2.76 -9.07
N PRO A 113 -0.99 -3.01 -9.21
CA PRO A 113 -1.75 -2.74 -10.46
C PRO A 113 -1.75 -1.28 -10.89
N HIS A 114 -1.56 -0.37 -9.95
CA HIS A 114 -1.56 1.08 -10.20
C HIS A 114 -0.15 1.69 -10.28
N ALA A 115 0.91 0.88 -10.12
CA ALA A 115 2.27 1.38 -10.21
C ALA A 115 2.75 1.52 -11.66
N GLU A 116 3.56 2.56 -11.90
CA GLU A 116 4.38 2.66 -13.10
C GLU A 116 5.49 1.62 -13.02
N ALA A 117 5.50 0.66 -13.95
CA ALA A 117 6.49 -0.40 -13.99
C ALA A 117 7.77 0.11 -14.67
N ILE A 118 8.89 0.12 -13.95
CA ILE A 118 10.19 0.54 -14.45
C ILE A 118 11.10 -0.66 -14.60
N SER A 119 11.54 -0.92 -15.85
CA SER A 119 12.46 -2.00 -16.17
C SER A 119 13.91 -1.59 -15.89
N TYR A 120 14.66 -2.53 -15.29
CA TYR A 120 16.11 -2.43 -15.08
C TYR A 120 16.82 -3.64 -15.66
N PRO A 121 18.06 -3.50 -16.14
CA PRO A 121 18.85 -4.58 -16.72
C PRO A 121 19.23 -5.65 -15.70
N THR A 122 19.53 -5.25 -14.46
CA THR A 122 20.05 -6.14 -13.42
C THR A 122 19.24 -6.03 -12.12
N TRP A 123 19.37 -7.03 -11.25
CA TRP A 123 18.75 -7.02 -9.92
C TRP A 123 19.39 -5.95 -9.02
N ASP A 124 20.71 -5.76 -9.09
CA ASP A 124 21.41 -4.69 -8.35
C ASP A 124 20.80 -3.33 -8.62
N GLU A 125 20.50 -3.03 -9.89
CA GLU A 125 19.86 -1.75 -10.27
C GLU A 125 18.41 -1.64 -9.76
N VAL A 126 17.70 -2.77 -9.58
CA VAL A 126 16.37 -2.78 -8.95
C VAL A 126 16.47 -2.41 -7.46
N PHE A 127 17.44 -3.02 -6.74
CA PHE A 127 17.69 -2.67 -5.32
C PHE A 127 18.13 -1.22 -5.18
N ASP A 128 19.10 -0.78 -5.98
CA ASP A 128 19.57 0.60 -6.03
C ASP A 128 18.45 1.61 -6.29
N ALA A 129 17.52 1.29 -7.20
CA ALA A 129 16.40 2.17 -7.52
C ALA A 129 15.46 2.35 -6.32
N VAL A 130 15.24 1.30 -5.53
CA VAL A 130 14.44 1.36 -4.31
C VAL A 130 15.19 2.13 -3.22
N GLU A 131 16.49 1.88 -3.04
CA GLU A 131 17.31 2.56 -2.05
C GLU A 131 17.41 4.06 -2.31
N ARG A 132 17.60 4.46 -3.56
CA ARG A 132 17.62 5.89 -3.97
C ARG A 132 16.24 6.55 -3.95
N GLY A 133 15.17 5.79 -3.80
CA GLY A 133 13.79 6.29 -3.86
C GLY A 133 13.28 6.59 -5.28
N ASP A 134 13.95 6.09 -6.32
CA ASP A 134 13.51 6.16 -7.72
C ASP A 134 12.29 5.27 -7.96
N ALA A 135 12.17 4.19 -7.20
CA ALA A 135 11.01 3.31 -7.11
C ALA A 135 10.59 3.09 -5.65
N ALA A 136 9.29 2.97 -5.40
CA ALA A 136 8.76 2.66 -4.06
C ALA A 136 8.86 1.17 -3.73
N HIS A 137 8.92 0.31 -4.76
CA HIS A 137 8.94 -1.14 -4.64
C HIS A 137 9.87 -1.75 -5.68
N GLY A 138 10.47 -2.88 -5.33
CA GLY A 138 11.21 -3.73 -6.26
C GLY A 138 10.61 -5.13 -6.30
N VAL A 139 10.43 -5.68 -7.49
CA VAL A 139 9.97 -7.07 -7.68
C VAL A 139 11.11 -7.90 -8.23
N VAL A 140 11.56 -8.86 -7.43
CA VAL A 140 12.67 -9.74 -7.74
C VAL A 140 12.25 -11.21 -7.57
N PRO A 141 12.79 -12.15 -8.38
CA PRO A 141 12.48 -13.56 -8.23
C PRO A 141 13.20 -14.11 -7.00
N PHE A 142 12.50 -14.90 -6.19
CA PHE A 142 13.08 -15.60 -5.05
C PHE A 142 13.57 -17.00 -5.43
N GLU A 143 12.79 -17.69 -6.28
CA GLU A 143 13.04 -19.06 -6.71
C GLU A 143 12.67 -19.23 -8.18
N ASN A 144 13.39 -20.11 -8.87
CA ASN A 144 13.10 -20.52 -10.23
C ASN A 144 12.91 -22.04 -10.25
N SER A 145 11.78 -22.52 -10.78
CA SER A 145 11.43 -23.95 -10.86
C SER A 145 12.43 -24.81 -11.62
N HIS A 146 13.31 -24.22 -12.45
CA HIS A 146 14.33 -24.90 -13.23
C HIS A 146 15.75 -24.77 -12.67
N ALA A 147 16.03 -23.65 -11.96
CA ALA A 147 17.37 -23.32 -11.46
C ALA A 147 17.47 -23.34 -9.92
N GLY A 148 16.35 -23.52 -9.20
CA GLY A 148 16.31 -23.42 -7.74
C GLY A 148 16.37 -21.99 -7.25
N ASP A 149 16.96 -21.78 -6.09
CA ASP A 149 17.10 -20.46 -5.45
C ASP A 149 17.92 -19.50 -6.31
N VAL A 150 17.46 -18.26 -6.41
CA VAL A 150 18.21 -17.19 -7.06
C VAL A 150 19.15 -16.57 -6.04
N SER A 151 20.30 -17.23 -5.81
CA SER A 151 21.26 -16.85 -4.76
C SER A 151 21.74 -15.41 -4.87
N ALA A 152 21.92 -14.89 -6.08
CA ALA A 152 22.30 -13.49 -6.28
C ALA A 152 21.28 -12.49 -5.70
N VAL A 153 19.98 -12.79 -5.75
CA VAL A 153 18.92 -11.95 -5.16
C VAL A 153 18.92 -12.09 -3.63
N LEU A 154 19.16 -13.28 -3.11
CA LEU A 154 19.28 -13.52 -1.67
C LEU A 154 20.49 -12.76 -1.09
N ASP A 155 21.63 -12.79 -1.76
CA ASP A 155 22.83 -12.06 -1.34
C ASP A 155 22.59 -10.55 -1.29
N LEU A 156 21.94 -9.99 -2.34
CA LEU A 156 21.55 -8.58 -2.39
C LEU A 156 20.57 -8.22 -1.26
N SER A 157 19.59 -9.08 -0.99
CA SER A 157 18.63 -8.86 0.09
C SER A 157 19.30 -8.79 1.47
N LEU A 158 20.38 -9.54 1.71
CA LEU A 158 21.13 -9.50 2.98
C LEU A 158 21.99 -8.23 3.15
N ILE A 159 22.35 -7.58 2.06
CA ILE A 159 23.16 -6.34 2.09
C ILE A 159 22.28 -5.11 2.37
N HIS A 160 21.01 -5.16 1.96
CA HIS A 160 20.06 -4.04 2.02
C HIS A 160 19.04 -4.11 3.17
N ILE A 161 19.24 -4.94 4.20
CA ILE A 161 18.38 -5.00 5.39
C ILE A 161 18.77 -3.92 6.42
#